data_69bc5ae82c402806b8df6c088cbd71b1
#
_entry.id   69bc5ae82c402806b8df6c088cbd71b1
#
_cell.length_a   1.000
_cell.length_b   1.000
_cell.length_c   1.000
_cell.angle_alpha   90.00
_cell.angle_beta   90.00
_cell.angle_gamma   90.00
#
_symmetry.space_group_name_H-M   'P 1'
#
loop_
_entity.id
_entity.type
_entity.pdbx_description
1 polymer ?
#
loop_
_entity_poly.entity_id
_entity_poly.type
_entity_poly.pdbx_seq_one_letter_code
_entity_poly.pdbx_strand_id
1 'polypeptide(L)'
;MTMTELEGIDLLAETWGRGIPHDQFDRLRREAPVYWHPEPGDTGFWAVTKHADVRHVSHDWETFSSELGATFIPTQDEESMAQLSLSILNMDPPKHNRVRRLVSRAFTPRMVARLVEDIEQRAERVIDDVIDNGEAEFVSEIAGQVPVQMICEMIGLEKEEWPRMFEASNLLIGSRDDPEYAHVNPEAASMEVYALCDVVAEDRRKNPRDDLMTALVEAELDGERLDNMELNLFFISL
;
A
#
# COMPACT_ATOMS: atom_id res chain seq x y z
N MET A 1 -3.87 12.22 -33.51
CA MET A 1 -2.56 12.40 -32.86
C MET A 1 -1.77 11.14 -33.14
N THR A 2 -0.66 11.21 -33.87
CA THR A 2 0.16 10.03 -34.17
C THR A 2 0.83 9.59 -32.88
N MET A 3 0.52 8.38 -32.40
CA MET A 3 1.23 7.78 -31.27
C MET A 3 2.68 7.56 -31.71
N THR A 4 3.62 8.15 -30.98
CA THR A 4 5.05 7.95 -31.24
C THR A 4 5.46 6.65 -30.58
N GLU A 5 5.61 5.58 -31.37
CA GLU A 5 6.25 4.37 -30.87
C GLU A 5 7.74 4.64 -30.70
N LEU A 6 8.22 4.53 -29.46
CA LEU A 6 9.65 4.58 -29.15
C LEU A 6 10.19 3.16 -29.08
N GLU A 7 11.02 2.81 -30.07
CA GLU A 7 11.66 1.50 -30.13
C GLU A 7 12.53 1.25 -28.88
N GLY A 8 12.41 0.09 -28.27
CA GLY A 8 13.20 -0.33 -27.10
C GLY A 8 12.71 0.19 -25.74
N ILE A 9 11.50 0.76 -25.67
CA ILE A 9 10.85 1.08 -24.38
C ILE A 9 9.92 -0.09 -24.02
N ASP A 10 10.23 -0.75 -22.92
CA ASP A 10 9.38 -1.78 -22.33
C ASP A 10 9.25 -1.52 -20.81
N LEU A 11 8.08 -1.01 -20.40
CA LEU A 11 7.78 -0.66 -19.01
C LEU A 11 7.27 -1.85 -18.19
N LEU A 12 7.11 -3.02 -18.80
CA LEU A 12 6.69 -4.27 -18.16
C LEU A 12 7.79 -5.34 -18.18
N ALA A 13 9.01 -4.99 -18.60
CA ALA A 13 10.10 -5.95 -18.76
C ALA A 13 10.48 -6.56 -17.40
N GLU A 14 10.60 -7.89 -17.33
CA GLU A 14 11.08 -8.63 -16.16
C GLU A 14 12.49 -8.18 -15.68
N THR A 15 13.24 -7.53 -16.56
CA THR A 15 14.59 -7.01 -16.24
C THR A 15 14.61 -5.91 -15.20
N TRP A 16 13.46 -5.32 -14.85
CA TRP A 16 13.36 -4.29 -13.80
C TRP A 16 13.74 -4.79 -12.41
N GLY A 17 13.57 -6.09 -12.15
CA GLY A 17 14.08 -6.72 -10.94
C GLY A 17 15.61 -6.64 -10.78
N ARG A 18 16.34 -6.29 -11.86
CA ARG A 18 17.80 -6.10 -11.86
C ARG A 18 18.24 -4.65 -11.70
N GLY A 19 17.29 -3.72 -11.74
CA GLY A 19 17.52 -2.28 -11.60
C GLY A 19 16.59 -1.43 -12.45
N ILE A 20 16.35 -0.20 -11.98
CA ILE A 20 15.47 0.75 -12.66
C ILE A 20 16.12 1.20 -13.98
N PRO A 21 15.42 1.13 -15.13
CA PRO A 21 15.93 1.55 -16.44
C PRO A 21 15.87 3.09 -16.58
N HIS A 22 16.75 3.78 -15.87
CA HIS A 22 16.80 5.25 -15.83
C HIS A 22 16.96 5.89 -17.21
N ASP A 23 17.70 5.26 -18.12
CA ASP A 23 17.90 5.70 -19.51
C ASP A 23 16.59 5.68 -20.32
N GLN A 24 15.73 4.68 -20.13
CA GLN A 24 14.41 4.63 -20.76
C GLN A 24 13.50 5.74 -20.23
N PHE A 25 13.49 5.97 -18.92
CA PHE A 25 12.74 7.09 -18.33
C PHE A 25 13.27 8.45 -18.77
N ASP A 26 14.59 8.63 -18.89
CA ASP A 26 15.17 9.85 -19.41
C ASP A 26 14.77 10.10 -20.86
N ARG A 27 14.75 9.07 -21.68
CA ARG A 27 14.29 9.15 -23.04
C ARG A 27 12.79 9.49 -23.12
N LEU A 28 11.95 8.83 -22.33
CA LEU A 28 10.51 9.15 -22.25
C LEU A 28 10.28 10.62 -21.87
N ARG A 29 10.96 11.12 -20.83
CA ARG A 29 10.82 12.53 -20.42
C ARG A 29 11.18 13.54 -21.51
N ARG A 30 12.12 13.20 -22.39
CA ARG A 30 12.56 14.09 -23.47
C ARG A 30 11.71 13.97 -24.73
N GLU A 31 11.37 12.76 -25.14
CA GLU A 31 10.82 12.48 -26.49
C GLU A 31 9.31 12.22 -26.47
N ALA A 32 8.79 11.57 -25.43
CA ALA A 32 7.37 11.26 -25.27
C ALA A 32 6.95 11.26 -23.78
N PRO A 33 6.84 12.43 -23.15
CA PRO A 33 6.56 12.52 -21.70
C PRO A 33 5.20 11.95 -21.28
N VAL A 34 4.27 11.83 -22.19
CA VAL A 34 3.03 11.06 -22.09
C VAL A 34 3.08 10.00 -23.16
N TYR A 35 3.32 8.76 -22.79
CA TYR A 35 3.62 7.64 -23.69
C TYR A 35 2.57 6.56 -23.54
N TRP A 36 1.97 6.13 -24.66
CA TRP A 36 1.12 4.95 -24.67
C TRP A 36 1.98 3.70 -24.72
N HIS A 37 1.91 2.90 -23.67
CA HIS A 37 2.57 1.61 -23.61
C HIS A 37 1.57 0.50 -23.97
N PRO A 38 1.80 -0.25 -25.06
CA PRO A 38 0.97 -1.41 -25.40
C PRO A 38 1.23 -2.54 -24.42
N GLU A 39 0.18 -3.26 -24.06
CA GLU A 39 0.26 -4.44 -23.19
C GLU A 39 -0.25 -5.65 -23.98
N PRO A 40 0.59 -6.68 -24.24
CA PRO A 40 0.18 -7.86 -24.95
C PRO A 40 -0.95 -8.60 -24.21
N GLY A 41 -2.12 -8.71 -24.85
CA GLY A 41 -3.29 -9.38 -24.26
C GLY A 41 -4.18 -8.49 -23.40
N ASP A 42 -3.85 -7.21 -23.25
CA ASP A 42 -4.64 -6.22 -22.53
C ASP A 42 -4.76 -4.90 -23.33
N THR A 43 -5.42 -3.89 -22.73
CA THR A 43 -5.70 -2.61 -23.38
C THR A 43 -4.48 -1.70 -23.49
N GLY A 44 -3.43 -1.92 -22.68
CA GLY A 44 -2.30 -1.01 -22.52
C GLY A 44 -2.61 0.17 -21.59
N PHE A 45 -1.60 1.03 -21.38
CA PHE A 45 -1.72 2.16 -20.44
C PHE A 45 -0.91 3.39 -20.87
N TRP A 46 -1.29 4.54 -20.33
CA TRP A 46 -0.54 5.79 -20.49
C TRP A 46 0.52 5.96 -19.40
N ALA A 47 1.79 5.98 -19.79
CA ALA A 47 2.90 6.30 -18.90
C ALA A 47 3.15 7.81 -18.88
N VAL A 48 3.01 8.43 -17.72
CA VAL A 48 3.24 9.86 -17.50
C VAL A 48 4.53 10.05 -16.74
N THR A 49 5.53 10.72 -17.32
CA THR A 49 6.91 10.71 -16.82
C THR A 49 7.45 12.06 -16.34
N LYS A 50 6.79 13.18 -16.63
CA LYS A 50 7.18 14.50 -16.11
C LYS A 50 6.44 14.82 -14.81
N HIS A 51 7.16 15.33 -13.82
CA HIS A 51 6.63 15.69 -12.51
C HIS A 51 5.38 16.60 -12.59
N ALA A 52 5.39 17.61 -13.47
CA ALA A 52 4.27 18.52 -13.63
C ALA A 52 3.01 17.80 -14.12
N ASP A 53 3.16 16.86 -15.07
CA ASP A 53 2.06 16.09 -15.65
C ASP A 53 1.54 15.05 -14.65
N VAL A 54 2.44 14.35 -13.93
CA VAL A 54 2.07 13.44 -12.83
C VAL A 54 1.27 14.21 -11.77
N ARG A 55 1.74 15.38 -11.38
CA ARG A 55 1.05 16.21 -10.41
C ARG A 55 -0.33 16.66 -10.92
N HIS A 56 -0.46 17.02 -12.20
CA HIS A 56 -1.74 17.39 -12.80
C HIS A 56 -2.72 16.20 -12.74
N VAL A 57 -2.32 15.04 -13.24
CA VAL A 57 -3.13 13.80 -13.20
C VAL A 57 -3.58 13.47 -11.77
N SER A 58 -2.67 13.54 -10.80
CA SER A 58 -2.98 13.22 -9.40
C SER A 58 -3.94 14.20 -8.71
N HIS A 59 -4.12 15.42 -9.23
CA HIS A 59 -4.99 16.43 -8.62
C HIS A 59 -6.33 16.59 -9.35
N ASP A 60 -6.39 16.25 -10.61
CA ASP A 60 -7.58 16.36 -11.45
C ASP A 60 -8.38 15.05 -11.44
N TRP A 61 -8.93 14.71 -10.28
CA TRP A 61 -9.73 13.50 -10.09
C TRP A 61 -11.02 13.48 -10.92
N GLU A 62 -11.54 14.64 -11.35
CA GLU A 62 -12.73 14.72 -12.21
C GLU A 62 -12.43 14.16 -13.63
N THR A 63 -11.21 14.35 -14.10
CA THR A 63 -10.76 13.82 -15.39
C THR A 63 -10.10 12.45 -15.27
N PHE A 64 -9.31 12.25 -14.21
CA PHE A 64 -8.51 11.05 -13.95
C PHE A 64 -8.99 10.36 -12.68
N SER A 65 -10.07 9.60 -12.81
CA SER A 65 -10.71 8.89 -11.71
C SER A 65 -9.86 7.75 -11.18
N SER A 66 -9.79 7.62 -9.85
CA SER A 66 -9.21 6.46 -9.17
C SER A 66 -10.16 5.26 -9.07
N GLU A 67 -11.47 5.46 -9.27
CA GLU A 67 -12.48 4.40 -9.17
C GLU A 67 -12.41 3.38 -10.31
N LEU A 68 -11.63 3.67 -11.37
CA LEU A 68 -11.52 2.83 -12.57
C LEU A 68 -10.31 1.88 -12.58
N GLY A 69 -9.74 1.56 -11.42
CA GLY A 69 -8.69 0.56 -11.31
C GLY A 69 -7.29 1.10 -11.04
N ALA A 70 -7.16 2.20 -10.33
CA ALA A 70 -5.96 3.00 -10.19
C ALA A 70 -4.72 2.34 -9.55
N THR A 71 -4.87 1.26 -8.80
CA THR A 71 -3.74 0.71 -8.03
C THR A 71 -2.88 -0.26 -8.84
N PHE A 72 -3.43 -0.88 -9.89
CA PHE A 72 -2.75 -1.90 -10.68
C PHE A 72 -2.77 -1.57 -12.16
N ILE A 73 -1.66 -1.89 -12.86
CA ILE A 73 -1.55 -1.71 -14.31
C ILE A 73 -2.45 -2.69 -15.08
N PRO A 74 -2.43 -4.02 -14.79
CA PRO A 74 -3.29 -4.96 -15.50
C PRO A 74 -4.78 -4.66 -15.32
N THR A 75 -5.54 -4.79 -16.40
CA THR A 75 -7.00 -4.66 -16.35
C THR A 75 -7.60 -5.70 -15.39
N GLN A 76 -8.39 -5.23 -14.45
CA GLN A 76 -9.06 -6.07 -13.46
C GLN A 76 -10.42 -6.52 -13.99
N ASP A 77 -10.88 -7.72 -13.60
CA ASP A 77 -12.24 -8.15 -13.87
C ASP A 77 -13.28 -7.40 -13.00
N GLU A 78 -14.55 -7.54 -13.33
CA GLU A 78 -15.63 -6.79 -12.69
C GLU A 78 -15.75 -7.10 -11.18
N GLU A 79 -15.46 -8.35 -10.76
CA GLU A 79 -15.53 -8.77 -9.36
C GLU A 79 -14.37 -8.16 -8.56
N SER A 80 -13.16 -8.23 -9.09
CA SER A 80 -11.97 -7.60 -8.50
C SER A 80 -12.12 -6.08 -8.41
N MET A 81 -12.67 -5.44 -9.45
CA MET A 81 -12.96 -4.00 -9.44
C MET A 81 -13.97 -3.62 -8.37
N ALA A 82 -15.03 -4.42 -8.16
CA ALA A 82 -16.02 -4.17 -7.12
C ALA A 82 -15.39 -4.21 -5.71
N GLN A 83 -14.47 -5.13 -5.47
CA GLN A 83 -13.73 -5.22 -4.20
C GLN A 83 -12.74 -4.05 -4.05
N LEU A 84 -11.95 -3.75 -5.07
CA LEU A 84 -10.98 -2.66 -5.05
C LEU A 84 -11.63 -1.29 -4.83
N SER A 85 -12.84 -1.07 -5.33
CA SER A 85 -13.59 0.19 -5.17
C SER A 85 -13.96 0.51 -3.72
N LEU A 86 -13.85 -0.46 -2.81
CA LEU A 86 -14.06 -0.27 -1.37
C LEU A 86 -12.79 0.23 -0.66
N SER A 87 -11.62 0.14 -1.30
CA SER A 87 -10.38 0.68 -0.74
C SER A 87 -10.30 2.19 -0.91
N ILE A 88 -9.85 2.90 0.12
CA ILE A 88 -9.62 4.35 0.06
C ILE A 88 -8.69 4.76 -1.09
N LEU A 89 -7.79 3.88 -1.53
CA LEU A 89 -6.87 4.12 -2.63
C LEU A 89 -7.58 4.21 -3.99
N ASN A 90 -8.74 3.56 -4.11
CA ASN A 90 -9.54 3.48 -5.34
C ASN A 90 -10.87 4.22 -5.20
N MET A 91 -10.91 5.27 -4.40
CA MET A 91 -12.09 6.12 -4.23
C MET A 91 -11.84 7.50 -4.79
N ASP A 92 -12.89 8.08 -5.39
CA ASP A 92 -12.95 9.51 -5.70
C ASP A 92 -13.77 10.29 -4.66
N PRO A 93 -13.63 11.63 -4.58
CA PRO A 93 -14.58 12.46 -3.84
C PRO A 93 -16.03 12.28 -4.35
N PRO A 94 -17.05 12.25 -3.48
CA PRO A 94 -17.00 12.56 -2.04
C PRO A 94 -16.66 11.38 -1.13
N LYS A 95 -16.70 10.12 -1.63
CA LYS A 95 -16.44 8.90 -0.82
C LYS A 95 -15.06 8.94 -0.17
N HIS A 96 -14.01 9.20 -0.97
CA HIS A 96 -12.63 9.35 -0.49
C HIS A 96 -12.55 10.35 0.67
N ASN A 97 -13.17 11.52 0.52
CA ASN A 97 -13.14 12.56 1.54
C ASN A 97 -13.83 12.16 2.84
N ARG A 98 -14.88 11.31 2.78
CA ARG A 98 -15.55 10.77 3.96
C ARG A 98 -14.61 9.84 4.73
N VAL A 99 -14.10 8.81 4.07
CA VAL A 99 -13.21 7.83 4.69
C VAL A 99 -11.93 8.50 5.22
N ARG A 100 -11.29 9.35 4.41
CA ARG A 100 -10.08 10.09 4.80
C ARG A 100 -10.31 10.96 6.06
N ARG A 101 -11.47 11.61 6.20
CA ARG A 101 -11.78 12.40 7.42
C ARG A 101 -11.95 11.54 8.66
N LEU A 102 -12.58 10.36 8.53
CA LEU A 102 -12.69 9.40 9.63
C LEU A 102 -11.30 8.92 10.08
N VAL A 103 -10.51 8.44 9.14
CA VAL A 103 -9.15 7.97 9.39
C VAL A 103 -8.24 9.07 9.97
N SER A 104 -8.30 10.29 9.43
CA SER A 104 -7.44 11.40 9.89
C SER A 104 -7.68 11.79 11.34
N ARG A 105 -8.86 11.48 11.92
CA ARG A 105 -9.13 11.71 13.34
C ARG A 105 -8.32 10.78 14.25
N ALA A 106 -7.95 9.61 13.75
CA ALA A 106 -7.12 8.66 14.46
C ALA A 106 -5.64 9.07 14.52
N PHE A 107 -5.16 9.85 13.52
CA PHE A 107 -3.77 10.32 13.44
C PHE A 107 -3.60 11.70 14.07
N THR A 108 -3.59 11.74 15.39
CA THR A 108 -3.39 12.99 16.14
C THR A 108 -1.91 13.39 16.21
N PRO A 109 -1.58 14.71 16.33
CA PRO A 109 -0.20 15.15 16.54
C PRO A 109 0.48 14.48 17.74
N ARG A 110 -0.27 14.19 18.80
CA ARG A 110 0.24 13.49 19.98
C ARG A 110 0.65 12.06 19.66
N MET A 111 -0.17 11.34 18.91
CA MET A 111 0.15 9.97 18.47
C MET A 111 1.39 9.97 17.57
N VAL A 112 1.45 10.89 16.59
CA VAL A 112 2.61 11.01 15.69
C VAL A 112 3.90 11.33 16.47
N ALA A 113 3.84 12.20 17.49
CA ALA A 113 5.02 12.52 18.30
C ALA A 113 5.56 11.31 19.10
N ARG A 114 4.68 10.43 19.57
CA ARG A 114 5.09 9.18 20.23
C ARG A 114 5.82 8.23 19.29
N LEU A 115 5.39 8.18 18.02
CA LEU A 115 6.04 7.32 17.03
C LEU A 115 7.53 7.63 16.83
N VAL A 116 7.97 8.87 17.05
CA VAL A 116 9.39 9.24 16.88
C VAL A 116 10.27 8.49 17.89
N GLU A 117 9.88 8.51 19.17
CA GLU A 117 10.62 7.81 20.24
C GLU A 117 10.57 6.29 20.03
N ASP A 118 9.42 5.77 19.62
CA ASP A 118 9.21 4.35 19.36
C ASP A 118 10.05 3.86 18.17
N ILE A 119 10.17 4.66 17.08
CA ILE A 119 11.01 4.36 15.92
C ILE A 119 12.49 4.30 16.31
N GLU A 120 12.99 5.30 17.07
CA GLU A 120 14.39 5.35 17.49
C GLU A 120 14.76 4.12 18.31
N GLN A 121 13.99 3.81 19.35
CA GLN A 121 14.22 2.64 20.21
C GLN A 121 14.13 1.31 19.45
N ARG A 122 13.28 1.24 18.42
CA ARG A 122 13.10 0.03 17.65
C ARG A 122 14.24 -0.15 16.66
N ALA A 123 14.66 0.92 16.00
CA ALA A 123 15.82 0.89 15.12
C ALA A 123 17.08 0.46 15.87
N GLU A 124 17.30 0.98 17.10
CA GLU A 124 18.40 0.53 17.95
C GLU A 124 18.33 -0.97 18.22
N ARG A 125 17.18 -1.49 18.65
CA ARG A 125 17.01 -2.94 18.94
C ARG A 125 17.25 -3.82 17.72
N VAL A 126 16.69 -3.44 16.56
CA VAL A 126 16.88 -4.20 15.31
C VAL A 126 18.36 -4.27 14.91
N ILE A 127 19.10 -3.17 15.13
CA ILE A 127 20.55 -3.17 14.87
C ILE A 127 21.29 -4.01 15.93
N ASP A 128 20.94 -3.90 17.20
CA ASP A 128 21.55 -4.66 18.28
C ASP A 128 21.37 -6.18 18.08
N ASP A 129 20.23 -6.61 17.54
CA ASP A 129 19.94 -8.02 17.27
C ASP A 129 20.88 -8.65 16.22
N VAL A 130 21.47 -7.84 15.34
CA VAL A 130 22.32 -8.33 14.23
C VAL A 130 23.78 -7.91 14.32
N ILE A 131 24.13 -6.92 15.15
CA ILE A 131 25.46 -6.28 15.14
C ILE A 131 26.60 -7.28 15.46
N ASP A 132 26.34 -8.23 16.32
CA ASP A 132 27.35 -9.24 16.73
C ASP A 132 27.54 -10.36 15.69
N ASN A 133 26.65 -10.47 14.70
CA ASN A 133 26.74 -11.49 13.65
C ASN A 133 27.81 -11.15 12.61
N GLY A 134 28.22 -9.88 12.48
CA GLY A 134 29.19 -9.41 11.50
C GLY A 134 28.65 -9.28 10.07
N GLU A 135 27.51 -9.87 9.78
CA GLU A 135 26.75 -9.75 8.52
C GLU A 135 25.26 -9.88 8.82
N ALA A 136 24.40 -9.29 7.97
CA ALA A 136 22.94 -9.38 8.08
C ALA A 136 22.31 -9.34 6.69
N GLU A 137 21.17 -10.01 6.52
CA GLU A 137 20.30 -9.79 5.36
C GLU A 137 19.48 -8.51 5.62
N PHE A 138 19.80 -7.46 4.85
CA PHE A 138 19.32 -6.11 5.16
C PHE A 138 17.81 -5.96 5.11
N VAL A 139 17.12 -6.63 4.16
CA VAL A 139 15.69 -6.48 3.98
C VAL A 139 14.91 -7.21 5.07
N SER A 140 15.19 -8.50 5.26
CA SER A 140 14.43 -9.33 6.20
C SER A 140 14.80 -9.09 7.66
N GLU A 141 16.09 -8.82 7.95
CA GLU A 141 16.56 -8.69 9.34
C GLU A 141 16.55 -7.24 9.85
N ILE A 142 16.56 -6.23 8.94
CA ILE A 142 16.64 -4.82 9.34
C ILE A 142 15.50 -3.98 8.75
N ALA A 143 15.51 -3.77 7.43
CA ALA A 143 14.64 -2.76 6.82
C ALA A 143 13.15 -3.10 6.88
N GLY A 144 12.80 -4.38 6.79
CA GLY A 144 11.41 -4.85 6.90
C GLY A 144 10.89 -4.90 8.33
N GLN A 145 11.79 -5.06 9.32
CA GLN A 145 11.38 -5.21 10.72
C GLN A 145 10.79 -3.94 11.30
N VAL A 146 11.44 -2.79 11.08
CA VAL A 146 11.02 -1.52 11.70
C VAL A 146 9.61 -1.11 11.27
N PRO A 147 9.27 -0.99 9.97
CA PRO A 147 7.95 -0.57 9.54
C PRO A 147 6.83 -1.52 10.00
N VAL A 148 7.01 -2.83 9.83
CA VAL A 148 5.97 -3.81 10.18
C VAL A 148 5.71 -3.81 11.68
N GLN A 149 6.75 -3.83 12.51
CA GLN A 149 6.59 -3.75 13.96
C GLN A 149 5.90 -2.45 14.39
N MET A 150 6.23 -1.31 13.75
CA MET A 150 5.59 -0.03 14.04
C MET A 150 4.10 -0.06 13.69
N ILE A 151 3.73 -0.57 12.53
CA ILE A 151 2.34 -0.70 12.12
C ILE A 151 1.60 -1.64 13.09
N CYS A 152 2.14 -2.83 13.38
CA CYS A 152 1.55 -3.78 14.29
C CYS A 152 1.26 -3.17 15.68
N GLU A 153 2.21 -2.40 16.22
CA GLU A 153 2.04 -1.71 17.51
C GLU A 153 1.00 -0.60 17.45
N MET A 154 1.03 0.22 16.38
CA MET A 154 0.04 1.28 16.16
C MET A 154 -1.38 0.76 16.14
N ILE A 155 -1.60 -0.37 15.49
CA ILE A 155 -2.92 -1.01 15.41
C ILE A 155 -3.28 -1.79 16.66
N GLY A 156 -2.32 -2.00 17.56
CA GLY A 156 -2.52 -2.72 18.82
C GLY A 156 -2.52 -4.24 18.67
N LEU A 157 -1.82 -4.76 17.66
CA LEU A 157 -1.61 -6.20 17.49
C LEU A 157 -0.61 -6.71 18.53
N GLU A 158 -0.91 -7.85 19.15
CA GLU A 158 -0.02 -8.45 20.16
C GLU A 158 1.27 -8.95 19.48
N LYS A 159 2.39 -8.91 20.21
CA LYS A 159 3.74 -9.18 19.64
C LYS A 159 3.89 -10.57 19.06
N GLU A 160 3.17 -11.54 19.59
CA GLU A 160 3.13 -12.92 19.15
C GLU A 160 2.60 -13.07 17.72
N GLU A 161 1.78 -12.12 17.26
CA GLU A 161 1.18 -12.11 15.93
C GLU A 161 2.01 -11.31 14.88
N TRP A 162 3.05 -10.59 15.30
CA TRP A 162 3.86 -9.77 14.39
C TRP A 162 4.55 -10.57 13.27
N PRO A 163 5.16 -11.76 13.56
CA PRO A 163 5.74 -12.56 12.50
C PRO A 163 4.71 -13.00 11.45
N ARG A 164 3.50 -13.32 11.89
CA ARG A 164 2.39 -13.71 11.03
C ARG A 164 1.93 -12.56 10.14
N MET A 165 1.83 -11.35 10.68
CA MET A 165 1.55 -10.14 9.91
C MET A 165 2.66 -9.84 8.89
N PHE A 166 3.93 -9.99 9.28
CA PHE A 166 5.06 -9.80 8.38
C PHE A 166 5.02 -10.76 7.19
N GLU A 167 4.78 -12.04 7.45
CA GLU A 167 4.66 -13.06 6.42
C GLU A 167 3.48 -12.76 5.48
N ALA A 168 2.30 -12.49 6.03
CA ALA A 168 1.11 -12.18 5.24
C ALA A 168 1.31 -10.93 4.35
N SER A 169 1.96 -9.89 4.87
CA SER A 169 2.29 -8.68 4.12
C SER A 169 3.25 -8.95 2.97
N ASN A 170 4.30 -9.74 3.19
CA ASN A 170 5.24 -10.12 2.15
C ASN A 170 4.58 -10.96 1.06
N LEU A 171 3.72 -11.92 1.42
CA LEU A 171 2.95 -12.72 0.47
C LEU A 171 1.98 -11.87 -0.34
N LEU A 172 1.34 -10.88 0.28
CA LEU A 172 0.40 -9.99 -0.40
C LEU A 172 1.08 -9.12 -1.46
N ILE A 173 2.28 -8.61 -1.17
CA ILE A 173 3.04 -7.76 -2.08
C ILE A 173 3.79 -8.62 -3.10
N GLY A 174 4.54 -9.63 -2.65
CA GLY A 174 5.43 -10.43 -3.48
C GLY A 174 4.71 -11.36 -4.45
N SER A 175 3.50 -11.82 -4.13
CA SER A 175 2.73 -12.76 -4.96
C SER A 175 2.41 -12.28 -6.38
N ARG A 176 2.54 -10.99 -6.63
CA ARG A 176 2.21 -10.38 -7.94
C ARG A 176 3.41 -10.22 -8.85
N ASP A 177 4.59 -9.95 -8.28
CA ASP A 177 5.76 -9.49 -9.04
C ASP A 177 6.98 -10.41 -8.90
N ASP A 178 7.00 -11.31 -7.91
CA ASP A 178 8.13 -12.19 -7.66
C ASP A 178 7.81 -13.64 -8.06
N PRO A 179 8.57 -14.25 -8.98
CA PRO A 179 8.39 -15.65 -9.38
C PRO A 179 8.46 -16.63 -8.20
N GLU A 180 9.18 -16.31 -7.12
CA GLU A 180 9.25 -17.12 -5.91
C GLU A 180 7.86 -17.23 -5.25
N TYR A 181 7.05 -16.19 -5.33
CA TYR A 181 5.71 -16.13 -4.75
C TYR A 181 4.58 -16.39 -5.76
N ALA A 182 4.88 -16.71 -7.02
CA ALA A 182 3.87 -16.95 -8.06
C ALA A 182 2.90 -18.11 -7.73
N HIS A 183 3.25 -18.97 -6.80
CA HIS A 183 2.40 -20.06 -6.32
C HIS A 183 1.47 -19.67 -5.16
N VAL A 184 1.62 -18.46 -4.61
CA VAL A 184 0.83 -17.96 -3.48
C VAL A 184 -0.47 -17.38 -3.99
N ASN A 185 -1.57 -17.70 -3.29
CA ASN A 185 -2.85 -17.06 -3.54
C ASN A 185 -2.92 -15.71 -2.78
N PRO A 186 -2.94 -14.55 -3.46
CA PRO A 186 -3.02 -13.23 -2.82
C PRO A 186 -4.28 -13.05 -1.97
N GLU A 187 -5.38 -13.70 -2.34
CA GLU A 187 -6.63 -13.66 -1.57
C GLU A 187 -6.46 -14.31 -0.19
N ALA A 188 -5.73 -15.42 -0.12
CA ALA A 188 -5.44 -16.08 1.15
C ALA A 188 -4.60 -15.19 2.07
N ALA A 189 -3.60 -14.48 1.52
CA ALA A 189 -2.80 -13.51 2.27
C ALA A 189 -3.64 -12.32 2.76
N SER A 190 -4.55 -11.81 1.91
CA SER A 190 -5.49 -10.75 2.29
C SER A 190 -6.42 -11.19 3.42
N MET A 191 -6.97 -12.40 3.33
CA MET A 191 -7.85 -12.96 4.37
C MET A 191 -7.14 -13.14 5.71
N GLU A 192 -5.85 -13.44 5.68
CA GLU A 192 -5.02 -13.52 6.88
C GLU A 192 -4.89 -12.16 7.58
N VAL A 193 -4.60 -11.10 6.81
CA VAL A 193 -4.54 -9.72 7.32
C VAL A 193 -5.91 -9.30 7.86
N TYR A 194 -7.01 -9.62 7.16
CA TYR A 194 -8.37 -9.32 7.62
C TYR A 194 -8.70 -10.02 8.94
N ALA A 195 -8.33 -11.30 9.07
CA ALA A 195 -8.58 -12.04 10.31
C ALA A 195 -7.85 -11.43 11.50
N LEU A 196 -6.60 -11.00 11.33
CA LEU A 196 -5.84 -10.28 12.37
C LEU A 196 -6.49 -8.94 12.71
N CYS A 197 -6.91 -8.18 11.70
CA CYS A 197 -7.60 -6.91 11.88
C CYS A 197 -8.93 -7.07 12.64
N ASP A 198 -9.77 -8.03 12.24
CA ASP A 198 -11.08 -8.28 12.85
C ASP A 198 -10.95 -8.65 14.34
N VAL A 199 -9.98 -9.48 14.70
CA VAL A 199 -9.71 -9.84 16.12
C VAL A 199 -9.38 -8.60 16.94
N VAL A 200 -8.49 -7.74 16.44
CA VAL A 200 -8.12 -6.52 17.15
C VAL A 200 -9.31 -5.55 17.21
N ALA A 201 -10.03 -5.35 16.11
CA ALA A 201 -11.19 -4.47 16.06
C ALA A 201 -12.30 -4.90 17.04
N GLU A 202 -12.59 -6.21 17.11
CA GLU A 202 -13.56 -6.73 18.09
C GLU A 202 -13.12 -6.53 19.55
N ASP A 203 -11.82 -6.75 19.84
CA ASP A 203 -11.31 -6.49 21.19
C ASP A 203 -11.42 -5.00 21.54
N ARG A 204 -11.03 -4.10 20.64
CA ARG A 204 -11.06 -2.64 20.92
C ARG A 204 -12.46 -2.07 21.04
N ARG A 205 -13.46 -2.64 20.38
CA ARG A 205 -14.88 -2.29 20.61
C ARG A 205 -15.34 -2.61 22.04
N LYS A 206 -14.75 -3.64 22.68
CA LYS A 206 -15.08 -4.08 24.02
C LYS A 206 -14.14 -3.48 25.09
N ASN A 207 -12.89 -3.35 24.74
CA ASN A 207 -11.77 -2.96 25.61
C ASN A 207 -10.95 -1.85 24.93
N PRO A 208 -11.41 -0.60 24.87
CA PRO A 208 -10.69 0.51 24.25
C PRO A 208 -9.29 0.69 24.84
N ARG A 209 -8.29 0.94 23.99
CA ARG A 209 -6.90 1.26 24.37
C ARG A 209 -6.44 2.56 23.70
N ASP A 210 -5.27 3.07 24.07
CA ASP A 210 -4.66 4.25 23.43
C ASP A 210 -3.89 3.82 22.16
N ASP A 211 -4.60 3.28 21.16
CA ASP A 211 -4.06 2.80 19.89
C ASP A 211 -4.90 3.25 18.69
N LEU A 212 -4.36 3.04 17.48
CA LEU A 212 -4.99 3.44 16.22
C LEU A 212 -6.32 2.69 16.00
N MET A 213 -6.36 1.38 16.33
CA MET A 213 -7.57 0.60 16.15
C MET A 213 -8.74 1.14 16.97
N THR A 214 -8.53 1.45 18.25
CA THR A 214 -9.55 2.09 19.08
C THR A 214 -10.06 3.38 18.43
N ALA A 215 -9.13 4.24 18.00
CA ALA A 215 -9.49 5.50 17.36
C ALA A 215 -10.29 5.30 16.05
N LEU A 216 -10.00 4.25 15.28
CA LEU A 216 -10.72 3.93 14.04
C LEU A 216 -12.11 3.35 14.31
N VAL A 217 -12.25 2.40 15.24
CA VAL A 217 -13.56 1.80 15.54
C VAL A 217 -14.52 2.75 16.23
N GLU A 218 -13.99 3.76 16.93
CA GLU A 218 -14.76 4.83 17.56
C GLU A 218 -14.99 6.04 16.67
N ALA A 219 -14.25 6.15 15.54
CA ALA A 219 -14.38 7.28 14.64
C ALA A 219 -15.80 7.36 14.05
N GLU A 220 -16.44 8.53 14.22
CA GLU A 220 -17.78 8.81 13.72
C GLU A 220 -17.81 10.17 13.03
N LEU A 221 -18.46 10.22 11.88
CA LEU A 221 -18.70 11.44 11.12
C LEU A 221 -20.15 11.45 10.64
N ASP A 222 -20.93 12.44 11.10
CA ASP A 222 -22.33 12.62 10.72
C ASP A 222 -23.23 11.38 11.02
N GLY A 223 -22.88 10.62 12.08
CA GLY A 223 -23.55 9.38 12.49
C GLY A 223 -23.07 8.13 11.77
N GLU A 224 -22.13 8.25 10.84
CA GLU A 224 -21.53 7.14 10.11
C GLU A 224 -20.18 6.73 10.72
N ARG A 225 -19.93 5.42 10.74
CA ARG A 225 -18.65 4.80 11.16
C ARG A 225 -18.08 3.97 10.03
N LEU A 226 -16.80 3.60 10.16
CA LEU A 226 -16.20 2.60 9.29
C LEU A 226 -16.82 1.23 9.58
N ASP A 227 -17.23 0.52 8.54
CA ASP A 227 -17.61 -0.89 8.67
C ASP A 227 -16.37 -1.79 8.71
N ASN A 228 -16.55 -3.10 8.93
CA ASN A 228 -15.42 -4.04 9.03
C ASN A 228 -14.63 -4.14 7.73
N MET A 229 -15.27 -4.07 6.57
CA MET A 229 -14.59 -4.15 5.30
C MET A 229 -13.78 -2.87 5.02
N GLU A 230 -14.34 -1.70 5.31
CA GLU A 230 -13.62 -0.43 5.22
C GLU A 230 -12.39 -0.41 6.15
N LEU A 231 -12.52 -0.95 7.37
CA LEU A 231 -11.39 -1.12 8.30
C LEU A 231 -10.33 -2.07 7.73
N ASN A 232 -10.71 -3.25 7.25
CA ASN A 232 -9.81 -4.26 6.73
C ASN A 232 -9.04 -3.76 5.51
N LEU A 233 -9.73 -3.10 4.57
CA LEU A 233 -9.09 -2.51 3.39
C LEU A 233 -8.19 -1.31 3.75
N PHE A 234 -8.55 -0.54 4.76
CA PHE A 234 -7.66 0.50 5.27
C PHE A 234 -6.39 -0.10 5.88
N PHE A 235 -6.52 -1.21 6.60
CA PHE A 235 -5.38 -1.94 7.17
C PHE A 235 -4.39 -2.43 6.11
N ILE A 236 -4.88 -3.02 5.04
CA ILE A 236 -4.02 -3.43 3.89
C ILE A 236 -3.32 -2.22 3.26
N SER A 237 -3.91 -1.02 3.38
CA SER A 237 -3.38 0.21 2.81
C SER A 237 -2.30 0.89 3.69
N LEU A 238 -2.14 0.43 4.94
CA LEU A 238 -1.09 0.89 5.86
C LEU A 238 0.24 0.24 5.56
#